data_fa85779b9897ed76b3e2c1256e8e4632
#
_entry.id   fa85779b9897ed76b3e2c1256e8e4632
#
_cell.length_a   1.000
_cell.length_b   1.000
_cell.length_c   1.000
_cell.angle_alpha   90.00
_cell.angle_beta   90.00
_cell.angle_gamma   90.00
#
_symmetry.space_group_name_H-M   'P 1'
#
loop_
_entity.id
_entity.type
_entity.pdbx_description
1 polymer ?
#
loop_
_entity_poly.entity_id
_entity_poly.type
_entity_poly.pdbx_seq_one_letter_code
_entity_poly.pdbx_strand_id
1 'polypeptide(L)'
;MATSKVAYLVKPKIVNGVEGEAIVELRDIEIPTPGPGEILVKVEGCGICGTDVHEYRYNPFGYKEIVLGHEGTGEVIAIGEGVTVDTKGDPIKVGDKVVTSVLLCGECDYCKRYPELPNLCAGLGVYGLIEDDDAHHNNGWFAEHILVRKNSSIFVVNDKTLDERMLIEPACVCVHAWNRAKSTNIIDFSSTVLVQGCGPIGLMQIAVLKAAGVVNIIAVDGVETRLNLAKEMGATHIINFRELKTIEERVAKVAELTHGFGADFVFQCTGVPQAAADAYKYVRRGGGYCEMGFFVNAGELKGSSRRL
;
A
#
# COMPACT_ATOMS: atom_id res chain seq x y z
N MET A 1 28.61 -17.11 -13.84
CA MET A 1 27.26 -17.40 -13.32
C MET A 1 26.31 -16.37 -13.93
N ALA A 2 25.03 -16.66 -14.06
CA ALA A 2 24.07 -15.69 -14.55
C ALA A 2 23.83 -14.62 -13.48
N THR A 3 23.70 -13.36 -13.89
CA THR A 3 23.50 -12.23 -12.99
C THR A 3 22.15 -11.57 -13.18
N SER A 4 21.67 -10.92 -12.15
CA SER A 4 20.45 -10.11 -12.09
C SER A 4 20.81 -8.66 -11.80
N LYS A 5 20.24 -7.72 -12.56
CA LYS A 5 20.35 -6.31 -12.23
C LYS A 5 19.40 -5.96 -11.11
N VAL A 6 19.91 -5.23 -10.13
CA VAL A 6 19.20 -4.83 -8.92
C VAL A 6 19.43 -3.34 -8.67
N ALA A 7 18.37 -2.62 -8.35
CA ALA A 7 18.44 -1.20 -8.04
C ALA A 7 18.53 -0.99 -6.52
N TYR A 8 19.74 -0.75 -6.02
CA TYR A 8 20.00 -0.45 -4.62
C TYR A 8 19.83 1.05 -4.36
N LEU A 9 19.00 1.38 -3.39
CA LEU A 9 18.98 2.70 -2.79
C LEU A 9 20.08 2.77 -1.73
N VAL A 10 21.09 3.58 -1.99
CA VAL A 10 22.22 3.78 -1.11
C VAL A 10 22.10 5.14 -0.43
N LYS A 11 22.07 5.16 0.88
CA LYS A 11 22.06 6.40 1.65
C LYS A 11 23.49 6.87 1.87
N PRO A 12 23.81 8.10 1.51
CA PRO A 12 25.15 8.63 1.67
C PRO A 12 25.49 8.76 3.16
N LYS A 13 26.75 8.51 3.46
CA LYS A 13 27.29 8.77 4.81
C LYS A 13 27.25 10.27 5.08
N ILE A 14 26.98 10.64 6.34
CA ILE A 14 27.18 12.00 6.81
C ILE A 14 28.68 12.27 6.79
N VAL A 15 29.14 13.18 5.92
CA VAL A 15 30.52 13.63 5.85
C VAL A 15 30.59 15.06 6.38
N ASN A 16 31.31 15.29 7.46
CA ASN A 16 31.44 16.59 8.13
C ASN A 16 30.11 17.22 8.56
N GLY A 17 29.13 16.40 8.95
CA GLY A 17 27.80 16.86 9.37
C GLY A 17 26.86 17.28 8.24
N VAL A 18 27.25 17.07 6.99
CA VAL A 18 26.40 17.30 5.81
C VAL A 18 25.95 15.95 5.27
N GLU A 19 24.65 15.76 5.23
CA GLU A 19 24.03 14.59 4.62
C GLU A 19 24.07 14.77 3.08
N GLY A 20 24.63 13.77 2.38
CA GLY A 20 24.61 13.74 0.93
C GLY A 20 23.23 13.36 0.38
N GLU A 21 23.05 13.45 -0.92
CA GLU A 21 21.84 12.95 -1.58
C GLU A 21 21.85 11.42 -1.65
N ALA A 22 20.67 10.79 -1.50
CA ALA A 22 20.51 9.37 -1.75
C ALA A 22 20.72 9.09 -3.24
N ILE A 23 21.38 7.98 -3.54
CA ILE A 23 21.61 7.54 -4.92
C ILE A 23 21.01 6.16 -5.17
N VAL A 24 20.62 5.90 -6.41
CA VAL A 24 20.22 4.57 -6.86
C VAL A 24 21.38 3.99 -7.69
N GLU A 25 21.94 2.90 -7.20
CA GLU A 25 23.00 2.16 -7.88
C GLU A 25 22.43 0.90 -8.53
N LEU A 26 22.72 0.71 -9.82
CA LEU A 26 22.44 -0.56 -10.48
C LEU A 26 23.63 -1.49 -10.25
N ARG A 27 23.38 -2.62 -9.63
CA ARG A 27 24.38 -3.67 -9.35
C ARG A 27 23.98 -4.98 -10.01
N ASP A 28 24.97 -5.69 -10.51
CA ASP A 28 24.80 -7.06 -10.98
C ASP A 28 25.13 -8.00 -9.82
N ILE A 29 24.13 -8.75 -9.36
CA ILE A 29 24.31 -9.80 -8.33
C ILE A 29 24.11 -11.18 -8.94
N GLU A 30 24.67 -12.21 -8.32
CA GLU A 30 24.44 -13.58 -8.73
C GLU A 30 22.95 -13.96 -8.54
N ILE A 31 22.35 -14.62 -9.54
CA ILE A 31 20.98 -15.13 -9.41
C ILE A 31 21.00 -16.29 -8.42
N PRO A 32 20.28 -16.22 -7.29
CA PRO A 32 20.29 -17.28 -6.29
C PRO A 32 19.58 -18.54 -6.78
N THR A 33 19.99 -19.68 -6.27
CA THR A 33 19.23 -20.93 -6.43
C THR A 33 18.28 -21.08 -5.25
N PRO A 34 16.96 -21.30 -5.47
CA PRO A 34 16.02 -21.42 -4.37
C PRO A 34 16.29 -22.65 -3.52
N GLY A 35 16.39 -22.45 -2.21
CA GLY A 35 16.47 -23.50 -1.20
C GLY A 35 15.09 -24.10 -0.86
N PRO A 36 15.03 -25.03 0.12
CA PRO A 36 13.78 -25.64 0.55
C PRO A 36 12.75 -24.60 1.03
N GLY A 37 11.58 -24.60 0.42
CA GLY A 37 10.49 -23.67 0.73
C GLY A 37 10.58 -22.32 0.03
N GLU A 38 11.56 -22.10 -0.85
CA GLU A 38 11.80 -20.85 -1.56
C GLU A 38 11.40 -20.94 -3.04
N ILE A 39 11.16 -19.79 -3.65
CA ILE A 39 10.77 -19.67 -5.06
C ILE A 39 11.58 -18.56 -5.70
N LEU A 40 12.16 -18.80 -6.86
CA LEU A 40 12.82 -17.77 -7.67
C LEU A 40 11.83 -17.23 -8.70
N VAL A 41 11.64 -15.92 -8.69
CA VAL A 41 10.73 -15.20 -9.59
C VAL A 41 11.53 -14.26 -10.49
N LYS A 42 11.27 -14.32 -11.80
CA LYS A 42 11.68 -13.29 -12.76
C LYS A 42 10.66 -12.17 -12.72
N VAL A 43 11.10 -10.97 -12.37
CA VAL A 43 10.21 -9.81 -12.24
C VAL A 43 9.72 -9.37 -13.62
N GLU A 44 8.43 -9.12 -13.75
CA GLU A 44 7.81 -8.56 -14.94
C GLU A 44 7.40 -7.12 -14.77
N GLY A 45 7.12 -6.70 -13.54
CA GLY A 45 6.78 -5.33 -13.21
C GLY A 45 6.70 -5.10 -11.71
N CYS A 46 6.86 -3.84 -11.32
CA CYS A 46 6.66 -3.39 -9.95
C CYS A 46 6.16 -1.95 -9.97
N GLY A 47 5.10 -1.66 -9.22
CA GLY A 47 4.63 -0.31 -8.97
C GLY A 47 5.61 0.50 -8.13
N ILE A 48 5.53 1.82 -8.23
CA ILE A 48 6.28 2.76 -7.38
C ILE A 48 5.30 3.39 -6.38
N CYS A 49 5.42 3.02 -5.13
CA CYS A 49 4.60 3.54 -4.04
C CYS A 49 5.11 4.90 -3.55
N GLY A 50 4.24 5.65 -2.88
CA GLY A 50 4.66 6.83 -2.12
C GLY A 50 5.70 6.52 -1.05
N THR A 51 5.69 5.32 -0.48
CA THR A 51 6.68 4.83 0.48
C THR A 51 8.08 4.78 -0.13
N ASP A 52 8.24 4.29 -1.36
CA ASP A 52 9.54 4.26 -2.06
C ASP A 52 10.08 5.67 -2.26
N VAL A 53 9.20 6.63 -2.63
CA VAL A 53 9.56 8.04 -2.78
C VAL A 53 9.96 8.67 -1.44
N HIS A 54 9.28 8.31 -0.36
CA HIS A 54 9.62 8.79 0.98
C HIS A 54 10.95 8.22 1.47
N GLU A 55 11.21 6.93 1.23
CA GLU A 55 12.50 6.32 1.54
C GLU A 55 13.63 6.98 0.76
N TYR A 56 13.45 7.21 -0.53
CA TYR A 56 14.44 7.92 -1.34
C TYR A 56 14.74 9.33 -0.79
N ARG A 57 13.71 10.09 -0.41
CA ARG A 57 13.86 11.50 0.00
C ARG A 57 14.26 11.69 1.45
N TYR A 58 13.70 10.89 2.36
CA TYR A 58 13.71 11.20 3.79
C TYR A 58 14.25 10.08 4.67
N ASN A 59 14.34 8.85 4.15
CA ASN A 59 14.77 7.66 4.89
C ASN A 59 14.05 7.49 6.25
N PRO A 60 12.72 7.49 6.30
CA PRO A 60 11.97 7.44 7.55
C PRO A 60 12.23 6.17 8.37
N PHE A 61 12.61 5.06 7.74
CA PHE A 61 12.93 3.81 8.43
C PHE A 61 14.40 3.66 8.79
N GLY A 62 15.27 4.58 8.33
CA GLY A 62 16.67 4.62 8.73
C GLY A 62 17.59 3.60 8.05
N TYR A 63 17.20 3.09 6.88
CA TYR A 63 18.02 2.15 6.10
C TYR A 63 19.34 2.77 5.66
N LYS A 64 20.40 1.96 5.66
CA LYS A 64 21.71 2.34 5.10
C LYS A 64 21.76 2.05 3.62
N GLU A 65 21.26 0.89 3.25
CA GLU A 65 21.19 0.38 1.89
C GLU A 65 20.00 -0.56 1.79
N ILE A 66 19.20 -0.46 0.73
CA ILE A 66 18.02 -1.31 0.54
C ILE A 66 17.65 -1.42 -0.93
N VAL A 67 17.09 -2.54 -1.32
CA VAL A 67 16.34 -2.68 -2.58
C VAL A 67 14.87 -2.41 -2.29
N LEU A 68 14.32 -1.34 -2.86
CA LEU A 68 12.92 -0.97 -2.70
C LEU A 68 11.99 -1.78 -3.64
N GLY A 69 10.71 -1.41 -3.66
CA GLY A 69 9.66 -2.03 -4.47
C GLY A 69 8.94 -3.14 -3.72
N HIS A 70 7.64 -2.94 -3.49
CA HIS A 70 6.77 -3.89 -2.77
C HIS A 70 5.46 -4.18 -3.52
N GLU A 71 5.20 -3.54 -4.64
CA GLU A 71 4.04 -3.75 -5.51
C GLU A 71 4.42 -4.61 -6.71
N GLY A 72 5.16 -5.71 -6.48
CA GLY A 72 5.80 -6.49 -7.53
C GLY A 72 5.03 -7.73 -7.99
N THR A 73 5.29 -8.13 -9.23
CA THR A 73 4.78 -9.35 -9.86
C THR A 73 5.78 -9.92 -10.84
N GLY A 74 5.71 -11.22 -11.08
CA GLY A 74 6.60 -11.88 -12.03
C GLY A 74 6.23 -13.32 -12.31
N GLU A 75 7.12 -13.98 -13.02
CA GLU A 75 7.00 -15.39 -13.40
C GLU A 75 7.89 -16.27 -12.54
N VAL A 76 7.34 -17.35 -12.02
CA VAL A 76 8.10 -18.39 -11.32
C VAL A 76 9.05 -19.08 -12.32
N ILE A 77 10.36 -19.00 -12.07
CA ILE A 77 11.37 -19.61 -12.95
C ILE A 77 12.10 -20.79 -12.31
N ALA A 78 12.07 -20.89 -10.97
CA ALA A 78 12.57 -22.07 -10.25
C ALA A 78 11.84 -22.20 -8.90
N ILE A 79 11.71 -23.43 -8.42
CA ILE A 79 11.01 -23.77 -7.18
C ILE A 79 11.91 -24.66 -6.34
N GLY A 80 12.08 -24.32 -5.07
CA GLY A 80 12.80 -25.10 -4.08
C GLY A 80 12.01 -26.31 -3.58
N GLU A 81 12.70 -27.22 -2.91
CA GLU A 81 12.10 -28.44 -2.36
C GLU A 81 10.92 -28.12 -1.42
N GLY A 82 9.84 -28.90 -1.52
CA GLY A 82 8.69 -28.84 -0.63
C GLY A 82 7.64 -27.77 -0.97
N VAL A 83 7.86 -26.93 -1.99
CA VAL A 83 6.84 -25.99 -2.47
C VAL A 83 6.00 -26.62 -3.55
N THR A 84 4.73 -26.85 -3.29
CA THR A 84 3.77 -27.49 -4.22
C THR A 84 2.49 -26.67 -4.41
N VAL A 85 2.19 -25.78 -3.47
CA VAL A 85 1.00 -24.94 -3.48
C VAL A 85 1.33 -23.50 -3.06
N ASP A 86 0.49 -22.57 -3.46
CA ASP A 86 0.52 -21.19 -3.02
C ASP A 86 -0.15 -21.02 -1.63
N THR A 87 -0.23 -19.80 -1.13
CA THR A 87 -0.82 -19.48 0.20
C THR A 87 -2.31 -19.85 0.30
N LYS A 88 -3.04 -19.91 -0.82
CA LYS A 88 -4.46 -20.35 -0.84
C LYS A 88 -4.59 -21.87 -0.90
N GLY A 89 -3.53 -22.60 -1.22
CA GLY A 89 -3.54 -24.03 -1.50
C GLY A 89 -3.70 -24.37 -2.98
N ASP A 90 -3.67 -23.40 -3.87
CA ASP A 90 -3.67 -23.65 -5.31
C ASP A 90 -2.30 -24.17 -5.77
N PRO A 91 -2.24 -25.14 -6.71
CA PRO A 91 -0.98 -25.65 -7.22
C PRO A 91 -0.10 -24.53 -7.80
N ILE A 92 1.21 -24.60 -7.49
CA ILE A 92 2.21 -23.67 -8.05
C ILE A 92 3.29 -24.42 -8.82
N LYS A 93 3.67 -23.89 -9.98
CA LYS A 93 4.68 -24.48 -10.86
C LYS A 93 5.49 -23.40 -11.59
N VAL A 94 6.60 -23.81 -12.18
CA VAL A 94 7.39 -22.95 -13.07
C VAL A 94 6.53 -22.48 -14.24
N GLY A 95 6.62 -21.20 -14.57
CA GLY A 95 5.81 -20.49 -15.56
C GLY A 95 4.59 -19.78 -14.99
N ASP A 96 4.20 -20.03 -13.74
CA ASP A 96 3.07 -19.34 -13.12
C ASP A 96 3.40 -17.88 -12.83
N LYS A 97 2.38 -17.03 -13.00
CA LYS A 97 2.43 -15.62 -12.63
C LYS A 97 2.03 -15.45 -11.18
N VAL A 98 2.83 -14.71 -10.43
CA VAL A 98 2.66 -14.60 -8.99
C VAL A 98 2.77 -13.17 -8.50
N VAL A 99 2.12 -12.92 -7.36
CA VAL A 99 2.33 -11.75 -6.51
C VAL A 99 2.66 -12.22 -5.10
N THR A 100 3.35 -11.40 -4.33
CA THR A 100 3.61 -11.68 -2.92
C THR A 100 2.87 -10.68 -2.03
N SER A 101 2.68 -11.07 -0.79
CA SER A 101 2.25 -10.17 0.29
C SER A 101 3.36 -10.13 1.33
N VAL A 102 3.07 -10.47 2.57
CA VAL A 102 4.00 -10.37 3.69
C VAL A 102 4.89 -11.61 3.83
N LEU A 103 6.08 -11.41 4.40
CA LEU A 103 6.96 -12.44 4.89
C LEU A 103 6.73 -12.62 6.39
N LEU A 104 6.38 -13.84 6.80
CA LEU A 104 6.07 -14.17 8.19
C LEU A 104 7.28 -14.78 8.90
N CYS A 105 7.45 -14.50 10.20
CA CYS A 105 8.50 -15.19 10.97
C CYS A 105 8.17 -16.68 11.18
N GLY A 106 6.90 -17.09 11.13
CA GLY A 106 6.45 -18.47 11.30
C GLY A 106 6.46 -19.01 12.73
N GLU A 107 7.00 -18.26 13.69
CA GLU A 107 7.25 -18.76 15.05
C GLU A 107 6.58 -17.98 16.19
N CYS A 108 6.16 -16.74 15.98
CA CYS A 108 5.50 -15.95 16.99
C CYS A 108 4.08 -16.46 17.32
N ASP A 109 3.53 -15.99 18.43
CA ASP A 109 2.18 -16.39 18.85
C ASP A 109 1.10 -16.07 17.81
N TYR A 110 1.22 -14.95 17.08
CA TYR A 110 0.28 -14.61 16.01
C TYR A 110 0.35 -15.62 14.87
N CYS A 111 1.55 -15.97 14.40
CA CYS A 111 1.71 -16.98 13.34
C CYS A 111 1.14 -18.35 13.74
N LYS A 112 1.25 -18.73 15.02
CA LYS A 112 0.81 -20.04 15.50
C LYS A 112 -0.68 -20.10 15.85
N ARG A 113 -1.26 -19.01 16.38
CA ARG A 113 -2.63 -18.99 16.91
C ARG A 113 -3.64 -18.31 16.01
N TYR A 114 -3.16 -17.36 15.16
CA TYR A 114 -4.01 -16.51 14.33
C TYR A 114 -3.44 -16.41 12.92
N PRO A 115 -3.26 -17.55 12.20
CA PRO A 115 -2.66 -17.55 10.86
C PRO A 115 -3.50 -16.76 9.82
N GLU A 116 -4.77 -16.53 10.11
CA GLU A 116 -5.67 -15.70 9.30
C GLU A 116 -5.43 -14.19 9.47
N LEU A 117 -4.57 -13.79 10.41
CA LEU A 117 -4.19 -12.38 10.66
C LEU A 117 -2.67 -12.17 10.44
N PRO A 118 -2.16 -12.44 9.22
CA PRO A 118 -0.73 -12.40 8.93
C PRO A 118 -0.10 -11.02 9.18
N ASN A 119 -0.88 -9.95 9.05
CA ASN A 119 -0.47 -8.58 9.32
C ASN A 119 -0.13 -8.30 10.80
N LEU A 120 -0.43 -9.22 11.72
CA LEU A 120 -0.09 -9.11 13.14
C LEU A 120 1.17 -9.89 13.53
N CYS A 121 1.89 -10.47 12.57
CA CYS A 121 3.14 -11.16 12.84
C CYS A 121 4.15 -10.23 13.52
N ALA A 122 4.76 -10.67 14.62
CA ALA A 122 5.72 -9.87 15.38
C ALA A 122 7.03 -9.60 14.61
N GLY A 123 7.40 -10.51 13.69
CA GLY A 123 8.55 -10.37 12.79
C GLY A 123 8.09 -10.18 11.33
N LEU A 124 7.05 -9.35 11.12
CA LEU A 124 6.52 -9.08 9.80
C LEU A 124 7.57 -8.44 8.89
N GLY A 125 7.81 -9.06 7.73
CA GLY A 125 8.60 -8.49 6.65
C GLY A 125 7.72 -8.13 5.45
N VAL A 126 8.14 -7.10 4.72
CA VAL A 126 7.56 -6.72 3.43
C VAL A 126 8.71 -6.56 2.44
N TYR A 127 8.67 -7.28 1.32
CA TYR A 127 9.67 -7.09 0.27
C TYR A 127 9.73 -5.63 -0.16
N GLY A 128 10.95 -5.09 -0.32
CA GLY A 128 11.15 -3.66 -0.55
C GLY A 128 11.26 -2.81 0.72
N LEU A 129 11.00 -3.40 1.90
CA LEU A 129 11.12 -2.76 3.21
C LEU A 129 11.91 -3.63 4.21
N ILE A 130 12.71 -4.56 3.72
CA ILE A 130 13.59 -5.45 4.49
C ILE A 130 15.02 -5.22 3.99
N GLU A 131 15.94 -4.89 4.89
CA GLU A 131 17.38 -4.81 4.56
C GLU A 131 17.91 -6.20 4.17
N ASP A 132 18.97 -6.21 3.36
CA ASP A 132 19.71 -7.42 3.06
C ASP A 132 20.40 -7.96 4.32
N ASP A 133 20.54 -9.28 4.40
CA ASP A 133 21.30 -9.99 5.42
C ASP A 133 22.38 -10.88 4.75
N ASP A 134 23.20 -11.54 5.55
CA ASP A 134 24.32 -12.38 5.04
C ASP A 134 23.85 -13.55 4.15
N ALA A 135 22.60 -13.98 4.30
CA ALA A 135 22.03 -15.10 3.57
C ALA A 135 21.12 -14.68 2.41
N HIS A 136 20.58 -13.49 2.46
CA HIS A 136 19.58 -12.99 1.52
C HIS A 136 19.95 -11.61 1.02
N HIS A 137 20.31 -11.52 -0.23
CA HIS A 137 20.54 -10.29 -0.96
C HIS A 137 19.37 -10.02 -1.89
N ASN A 138 19.02 -8.77 -2.09
CA ASN A 138 17.87 -8.33 -2.87
C ASN A 138 16.52 -8.77 -2.26
N ASN A 139 16.10 -8.08 -1.25
CA ASN A 139 14.79 -8.26 -0.61
C ASN A 139 13.73 -7.27 -1.15
N GLY A 140 13.82 -6.82 -2.40
CA GLY A 140 12.89 -5.89 -3.03
C GLY A 140 12.63 -6.17 -4.51
N TRP A 141 11.52 -5.67 -5.03
CA TRP A 141 11.08 -5.94 -6.39
C TRP A 141 11.70 -5.02 -7.46
N PHE A 142 12.49 -4.00 -7.08
CA PHE A 142 13.24 -3.21 -8.08
C PHE A 142 14.49 -3.95 -8.56
N ALA A 143 14.27 -5.11 -9.14
CA ALA A 143 15.26 -6.04 -9.64
C ALA A 143 14.73 -6.85 -10.83
N GLU A 144 15.60 -7.52 -11.57
CA GLU A 144 15.18 -8.47 -12.61
C GLU A 144 14.72 -9.82 -12.05
N HIS A 145 15.23 -10.20 -10.90
CA HIS A 145 14.86 -11.44 -10.21
C HIS A 145 14.74 -11.20 -8.71
N ILE A 146 13.85 -11.93 -8.06
CA ILE A 146 13.70 -11.91 -6.60
C ILE A 146 13.56 -13.33 -6.07
N LEU A 147 14.24 -13.61 -4.95
CA LEU A 147 14.07 -14.86 -4.20
C LEU A 147 12.93 -14.65 -3.18
N VAL A 148 11.82 -15.32 -3.43
CA VAL A 148 10.69 -15.35 -2.48
C VAL A 148 11.02 -16.39 -1.42
N ARG A 149 11.25 -15.92 -0.21
CA ARG A 149 11.75 -16.69 0.93
C ARG A 149 10.66 -17.60 1.51
N LYS A 150 11.07 -18.66 2.17
CA LYS A 150 10.17 -19.52 2.97
C LYS A 150 9.31 -18.67 3.93
N ASN A 151 8.06 -19.05 4.12
CA ASN A 151 7.04 -18.38 4.92
C ASN A 151 6.52 -17.05 4.30
N SER A 152 6.89 -16.73 3.07
CA SER A 152 6.24 -15.64 2.34
C SER A 152 4.83 -16.04 1.92
N SER A 153 3.92 -15.09 2.01
CA SER A 153 2.61 -15.22 1.37
C SER A 153 2.76 -14.98 -0.13
N ILE A 154 2.48 -16.00 -0.93
CA ILE A 154 2.54 -15.95 -2.40
C ILE A 154 1.24 -16.45 -3.01
N PHE A 155 0.81 -15.86 -4.13
CA PHE A 155 -0.46 -16.15 -4.77
C PHE A 155 -0.28 -16.30 -6.28
N VAL A 156 -0.82 -17.38 -6.85
CA VAL A 156 -0.88 -17.62 -8.30
C VAL A 156 -2.01 -16.77 -8.89
N VAL A 157 -1.70 -15.99 -9.95
CA VAL A 157 -2.58 -15.00 -10.58
C VAL A 157 -2.49 -15.03 -12.11
N ASN A 158 -2.49 -16.23 -12.68
CA ASN A 158 -2.32 -16.47 -14.12
C ASN A 158 -3.42 -15.84 -15.00
N ASP A 159 -4.60 -15.61 -14.44
CA ASP A 159 -5.76 -15.06 -15.12
C ASP A 159 -5.76 -13.52 -15.24
N LYS A 160 -4.74 -12.88 -14.70
CA LYS A 160 -4.62 -11.41 -14.66
C LYS A 160 -3.56 -10.90 -15.64
N THR A 161 -3.85 -9.77 -16.26
CA THR A 161 -2.87 -9.01 -17.06
C THR A 161 -1.75 -8.46 -16.16
N LEU A 162 -0.65 -8.00 -16.74
CA LEU A 162 0.46 -7.40 -15.98
C LEU A 162 -0.01 -6.19 -15.17
N ASP A 163 -0.79 -5.29 -15.78
CA ASP A 163 -1.29 -4.09 -15.11
C ASP A 163 -2.20 -4.44 -13.93
N GLU A 164 -3.11 -5.42 -14.09
CA GLU A 164 -3.96 -5.90 -13.00
C GLU A 164 -3.13 -6.50 -11.86
N ARG A 165 -2.09 -7.26 -12.18
CA ARG A 165 -1.22 -7.88 -11.18
C ARG A 165 -0.45 -6.85 -10.34
N MET A 166 0.06 -5.78 -10.98
CA MET A 166 0.73 -4.68 -10.27
C MET A 166 -0.21 -3.87 -9.38
N LEU A 167 -1.53 -3.89 -9.65
CA LEU A 167 -2.53 -3.22 -8.84
C LEU A 167 -3.04 -4.06 -7.66
N ILE A 168 -2.66 -5.34 -7.53
CA ILE A 168 -3.16 -6.23 -6.47
C ILE A 168 -2.71 -5.73 -5.09
N GLU A 169 -1.44 -5.37 -4.92
CA GLU A 169 -0.92 -4.90 -3.62
C GLU A 169 -1.66 -3.65 -3.15
N PRO A 170 -1.73 -2.53 -3.90
CA PRO A 170 -2.47 -1.34 -3.46
C PRO A 170 -3.98 -1.60 -3.30
N ALA A 171 -4.56 -2.53 -4.08
CA ALA A 171 -5.93 -2.96 -3.88
C ALA A 171 -6.12 -3.68 -2.54
N CYS A 172 -5.17 -4.52 -2.13
CA CYS A 172 -5.22 -5.22 -0.84
C CYS A 172 -5.20 -4.25 0.34
N VAL A 173 -4.43 -3.15 0.26
CA VAL A 173 -4.44 -2.07 1.26
C VAL A 173 -5.86 -1.50 1.41
N CYS A 174 -6.52 -1.19 0.28
CA CYS A 174 -7.87 -0.62 0.27
C CYS A 174 -8.94 -1.62 0.74
N VAL A 175 -8.84 -2.89 0.36
CA VAL A 175 -9.73 -3.97 0.85
C VAL A 175 -9.55 -4.19 2.34
N HIS A 176 -8.31 -4.14 2.84
CA HIS A 176 -8.06 -4.22 4.29
C HIS A 176 -8.73 -3.06 5.03
N ALA A 177 -8.55 -1.81 4.56
CA ALA A 177 -9.19 -0.63 5.12
C ALA A 177 -10.72 -0.74 5.11
N TRP A 178 -11.30 -1.21 3.99
CA TRP A 178 -12.74 -1.50 3.89
C TRP A 178 -13.21 -2.54 4.93
N ASN A 179 -12.49 -3.66 5.07
CA ASN A 179 -12.83 -4.70 6.04
C ASN A 179 -12.76 -4.18 7.49
N ARG A 180 -11.77 -3.34 7.80
CA ARG A 180 -11.67 -2.68 9.11
C ARG A 180 -12.81 -1.70 9.34
N ALA A 181 -13.17 -0.89 8.35
CA ALA A 181 -14.30 0.02 8.43
C ALA A 181 -15.62 -0.74 8.63
N LYS A 182 -15.85 -1.80 7.85
CA LYS A 182 -17.05 -2.64 7.94
C LYS A 182 -17.17 -3.31 9.30
N SER A 183 -16.09 -3.73 9.94
CA SER A 183 -16.09 -4.36 11.27
C SER A 183 -16.55 -3.44 12.39
N THR A 184 -16.63 -2.13 12.16
CA THR A 184 -17.17 -1.14 13.11
C THR A 184 -18.70 -1.14 13.16
N ASN A 185 -19.37 -1.73 12.17
CA ASN A 185 -20.82 -1.66 11.93
C ASN A 185 -21.35 -0.22 11.72
N ILE A 186 -20.47 0.75 11.42
CA ILE A 186 -20.85 2.14 11.11
C ILE A 186 -21.19 2.30 9.62
N ILE A 187 -20.56 1.49 8.77
CA ILE A 187 -20.63 1.59 7.31
C ILE A 187 -21.37 0.39 6.71
N ASP A 188 -22.29 0.68 5.79
CA ASP A 188 -22.99 -0.28 4.94
C ASP A 188 -23.15 0.27 3.50
N PHE A 189 -23.93 -0.41 2.65
CA PHE A 189 -24.14 0.00 1.26
C PHE A 189 -24.91 1.32 1.13
N SER A 190 -25.72 1.71 2.12
CA SER A 190 -26.52 2.93 2.12
C SER A 190 -25.77 4.14 2.68
N SER A 191 -24.61 3.92 3.30
CA SER A 191 -23.81 4.95 3.93
C SER A 191 -23.25 5.94 2.92
N THR A 192 -23.11 7.20 3.33
CA THR A 192 -22.36 8.20 2.59
C THR A 192 -20.90 8.17 3.03
N VAL A 193 -20.03 7.77 2.13
CA VAL A 193 -18.60 7.60 2.38
C VAL A 193 -17.80 8.68 1.66
N LEU A 194 -16.88 9.33 2.37
CA LEU A 194 -16.00 10.34 1.78
C LEU A 194 -14.56 9.79 1.67
N VAL A 195 -13.95 9.98 0.50
CA VAL A 195 -12.53 9.68 0.24
C VAL A 195 -11.78 11.00 0.05
N GLN A 196 -10.89 11.30 0.98
CA GLN A 196 -10.03 12.48 0.96
C GLN A 196 -8.71 12.13 0.27
N GLY A 197 -8.49 12.75 -0.90
CA GLY A 197 -7.36 12.48 -1.80
C GLY A 197 -7.68 11.43 -2.85
N CYS A 198 -7.51 11.80 -4.13
CA CYS A 198 -7.72 10.95 -5.29
C CYS A 198 -6.37 10.60 -5.96
N GLY A 199 -5.35 10.30 -5.16
CA GLY A 199 -4.13 9.63 -5.60
C GLY A 199 -4.40 8.12 -5.87
N PRO A 200 -3.38 7.31 -6.17
CA PRO A 200 -3.58 5.89 -6.47
C PRO A 200 -4.39 5.15 -5.41
N ILE A 201 -4.08 5.32 -4.13
CA ILE A 201 -4.80 4.69 -3.02
C ILE A 201 -6.25 5.21 -2.92
N GLY A 202 -6.47 6.53 -3.04
CA GLY A 202 -7.83 7.06 -2.96
C GLY A 202 -8.72 6.63 -4.13
N LEU A 203 -8.19 6.58 -5.33
CA LEU A 203 -8.90 6.05 -6.51
C LEU A 203 -9.21 4.56 -6.35
N MET A 204 -8.25 3.77 -5.88
CA MET A 204 -8.46 2.36 -5.60
C MET A 204 -9.49 2.15 -4.48
N GLN A 205 -9.47 2.99 -3.42
CA GLN A 205 -10.48 2.94 -2.35
C GLN A 205 -11.89 3.23 -2.89
N ILE A 206 -12.04 4.19 -3.81
CA ILE A 206 -13.32 4.47 -4.48
C ILE A 206 -13.79 3.24 -5.26
N ALA A 207 -12.92 2.58 -6.01
CA ALA A 207 -13.24 1.36 -6.75
C ALA A 207 -13.67 0.22 -5.81
N VAL A 208 -12.96 0.01 -4.69
CA VAL A 208 -13.31 -0.98 -3.67
C VAL A 208 -14.69 -0.68 -3.06
N LEU A 209 -14.95 0.57 -2.70
CA LEU A 209 -16.26 0.99 -2.16
C LEU A 209 -17.39 0.73 -3.17
N LYS A 210 -17.17 1.08 -4.44
CA LYS A 210 -18.13 0.81 -5.52
C LYS A 210 -18.38 -0.67 -5.71
N ALA A 211 -17.34 -1.49 -5.73
CA ALA A 211 -17.44 -2.96 -5.84
C ALA A 211 -18.14 -3.57 -4.61
N ALA A 212 -17.97 -2.98 -3.43
CA ALA A 212 -18.64 -3.39 -2.21
C ALA A 212 -20.14 -2.96 -2.16
N GLY A 213 -20.62 -2.21 -3.16
CA GLY A 213 -22.02 -1.80 -3.27
C GLY A 213 -22.35 -0.47 -2.58
N VAL A 214 -21.37 0.29 -2.10
CA VAL A 214 -21.60 1.63 -1.53
C VAL A 214 -22.12 2.56 -2.63
N VAL A 215 -23.28 3.19 -2.40
CA VAL A 215 -23.97 3.98 -3.42
C VAL A 215 -23.64 5.47 -3.38
N ASN A 216 -23.26 6.00 -2.21
CA ASN A 216 -22.96 7.41 -2.02
C ASN A 216 -21.49 7.61 -1.69
N ILE A 217 -20.68 7.96 -2.69
CA ILE A 217 -19.23 8.17 -2.54
C ILE A 217 -18.88 9.61 -2.91
N ILE A 218 -18.33 10.36 -1.96
CA ILE A 218 -17.84 11.73 -2.15
C ILE A 218 -16.32 11.69 -2.27
N ALA A 219 -15.76 12.18 -3.37
CA ALA A 219 -14.32 12.27 -3.58
C ALA A 219 -13.84 13.72 -3.43
N VAL A 220 -12.75 13.93 -2.69
CA VAL A 220 -12.16 15.26 -2.46
C VAL A 220 -10.72 15.29 -2.95
N ASP A 221 -10.40 16.15 -3.91
CA ASP A 221 -9.04 16.39 -4.42
C ASP A 221 -8.94 17.83 -4.98
N GLY A 222 -7.75 18.28 -5.39
CA GLY A 222 -7.53 19.54 -6.07
C GLY A 222 -7.09 19.40 -7.52
N VAL A 223 -6.95 18.17 -8.02
CA VAL A 223 -6.50 17.89 -9.40
C VAL A 223 -7.68 17.40 -10.22
N GLU A 224 -8.08 18.18 -11.20
CA GLU A 224 -9.30 17.93 -11.99
C GLU A 224 -9.27 16.56 -12.70
N THR A 225 -8.14 16.18 -13.29
CA THR A 225 -8.00 14.85 -13.94
C THR A 225 -8.22 13.70 -12.98
N ARG A 226 -7.75 13.81 -11.71
CA ARG A 226 -8.00 12.81 -10.67
C ARG A 226 -9.46 12.77 -10.25
N LEU A 227 -10.10 13.92 -10.13
CA LEU A 227 -11.53 14.02 -9.79
C LEU A 227 -12.42 13.41 -10.89
N ASN A 228 -12.05 13.62 -12.16
CA ASN A 228 -12.75 13.00 -13.28
C ASN A 228 -12.59 11.48 -13.26
N LEU A 229 -11.37 10.98 -13.04
CA LEU A 229 -11.13 9.54 -12.89
C LEU A 229 -11.88 8.97 -11.67
N ALA A 230 -11.95 9.71 -10.56
CA ALA A 230 -12.74 9.29 -9.39
C ALA A 230 -14.23 9.09 -9.72
N LYS A 231 -14.82 9.94 -10.58
CA LYS A 231 -16.20 9.74 -11.09
C LYS A 231 -16.32 8.45 -11.91
N GLU A 232 -15.38 8.23 -12.82
CA GLU A 232 -15.35 7.02 -13.66
C GLU A 232 -15.25 5.76 -12.80
N MET A 233 -14.46 5.82 -11.72
CA MET A 233 -14.27 4.70 -10.77
C MET A 233 -15.43 4.52 -9.79
N GLY A 234 -16.38 5.46 -9.72
CA GLY A 234 -17.62 5.28 -8.97
C GLY A 234 -17.97 6.35 -7.95
N ALA A 235 -17.22 7.44 -7.84
CA ALA A 235 -17.60 8.56 -6.99
C ALA A 235 -18.88 9.22 -7.55
N THR A 236 -19.89 9.39 -6.69
CA THR A 236 -21.17 10.02 -7.06
C THR A 236 -21.11 11.54 -6.98
N HIS A 237 -20.21 12.05 -6.12
CA HIS A 237 -19.97 13.47 -5.94
C HIS A 237 -18.48 13.75 -5.86
N ILE A 238 -18.07 14.93 -6.35
CA ILE A 238 -16.70 15.41 -6.22
C ILE A 238 -16.66 16.78 -5.55
N ILE A 239 -15.61 17.02 -4.80
CA ILE A 239 -15.30 18.31 -4.19
C ILE A 239 -13.90 18.72 -4.59
N ASN A 240 -13.75 19.82 -5.34
CA ASN A 240 -12.48 20.39 -5.70
C ASN A 240 -12.07 21.42 -4.64
N PHE A 241 -11.03 21.12 -3.84
CA PHE A 241 -10.58 22.04 -2.79
C PHE A 241 -9.86 23.29 -3.34
N ARG A 242 -9.55 23.35 -4.66
CA ARG A 242 -9.07 24.59 -5.28
C ARG A 242 -10.19 25.56 -5.60
N GLU A 243 -11.42 25.07 -5.73
CA GLU A 243 -12.62 25.87 -5.90
C GLU A 243 -13.22 26.24 -4.53
N LEU A 244 -13.42 25.25 -3.66
CA LEU A 244 -13.84 25.44 -2.27
C LEU A 244 -12.60 25.52 -1.37
N LYS A 245 -12.03 26.72 -1.28
CA LYS A 245 -10.68 26.93 -0.72
C LYS A 245 -10.60 26.76 0.79
N THR A 246 -11.67 27.11 1.49
CA THR A 246 -11.71 27.01 2.96
C THR A 246 -12.28 25.65 3.39
N ILE A 247 -11.91 25.21 4.57
CA ILE A 247 -12.47 23.99 5.15
C ILE A 247 -13.96 24.16 5.45
N GLU A 248 -14.39 25.36 5.83
CA GLU A 248 -15.78 25.69 6.12
C GLU A 248 -16.66 25.52 4.86
N GLU A 249 -16.20 25.99 3.68
CA GLU A 249 -16.88 25.79 2.40
C GLU A 249 -17.02 24.30 2.07
N ARG A 250 -15.95 23.52 2.26
CA ARG A 250 -15.97 22.08 2.00
C ARG A 250 -16.88 21.32 2.96
N VAL A 251 -16.85 21.67 4.26
CA VAL A 251 -17.77 21.09 5.26
C VAL A 251 -19.22 21.43 4.94
N ALA A 252 -19.50 22.69 4.55
CA ALA A 252 -20.83 23.09 4.12
C ALA A 252 -21.31 22.28 2.90
N LYS A 253 -20.41 22.04 1.94
CA LYS A 253 -20.73 21.20 0.76
C LYS A 253 -20.98 19.74 1.13
N VAL A 254 -20.21 19.16 2.05
CA VAL A 254 -20.47 17.82 2.58
C VAL A 254 -21.82 17.78 3.29
N ALA A 255 -22.12 18.78 4.13
CA ALA A 255 -23.41 18.90 4.82
C ALA A 255 -24.58 18.98 3.82
N GLU A 256 -24.46 19.77 2.74
CA GLU A 256 -25.45 19.83 1.66
C GLU A 256 -25.73 18.43 1.06
N LEU A 257 -24.66 17.68 0.77
CA LEU A 257 -24.74 16.34 0.17
C LEU A 257 -25.22 15.24 1.15
N THR A 258 -25.27 15.55 2.44
CA THR A 258 -25.59 14.59 3.51
C THR A 258 -26.74 15.09 4.40
N HIS A 259 -27.61 15.94 3.89
CA HIS A 259 -28.78 16.48 4.62
C HIS A 259 -28.42 17.12 5.98
N GLY A 260 -27.24 17.73 6.09
CA GLY A 260 -26.74 18.41 7.30
C GLY A 260 -25.97 17.55 8.28
N PHE A 261 -25.87 16.21 8.06
CA PHE A 261 -25.27 15.31 9.03
C PHE A 261 -23.73 15.17 8.92
N GLY A 262 -23.16 15.27 7.73
CA GLY A 262 -21.77 14.88 7.43
C GLY A 262 -21.67 13.42 6.92
N ALA A 263 -20.48 13.00 6.55
CA ALA A 263 -20.23 11.66 6.03
C ALA A 263 -20.29 10.60 7.15
N ASP A 264 -20.87 9.43 6.86
CA ASP A 264 -20.91 8.30 7.79
C ASP A 264 -19.51 7.77 8.07
N PHE A 265 -18.68 7.73 7.04
CA PHE A 265 -17.30 7.27 7.14
C PHE A 265 -16.37 8.08 6.22
N VAL A 266 -15.14 8.33 6.67
CA VAL A 266 -14.12 9.03 5.90
C VAL A 266 -12.87 8.18 5.80
N PHE A 267 -12.40 7.95 4.56
CA PHE A 267 -11.07 7.39 4.27
C PHE A 267 -10.13 8.53 3.89
N GLN A 268 -9.08 8.73 4.66
CA GLN A 268 -8.04 9.72 4.43
C GLN A 268 -6.87 9.07 3.69
N CYS A 269 -6.62 9.48 2.44
CA CYS A 269 -5.67 8.84 1.52
C CYS A 269 -4.54 9.78 1.08
N THR A 270 -4.21 10.80 1.89
CA THR A 270 -3.10 11.72 1.58
C THR A 270 -2.03 11.71 2.65
N GLY A 271 -0.77 11.98 2.28
CA GLY A 271 0.33 12.22 3.23
C GLY A 271 0.42 13.68 3.72
N VAL A 272 -0.67 14.47 3.64
CA VAL A 272 -0.69 15.88 4.04
C VAL A 272 -1.38 16.03 5.40
N PRO A 273 -0.67 16.44 6.48
CA PRO A 273 -1.23 16.52 7.83
C PRO A 273 -2.47 17.41 7.94
N GLN A 274 -2.49 18.53 7.22
CA GLN A 274 -3.65 19.43 7.23
C GLN A 274 -4.88 18.78 6.61
N ALA A 275 -4.71 17.98 5.55
CA ALA A 275 -5.80 17.24 4.94
C ALA A 275 -6.38 16.18 5.91
N ALA A 276 -5.52 15.51 6.69
CA ALA A 276 -5.97 14.59 7.74
C ALA A 276 -6.78 15.32 8.82
N ALA A 277 -6.30 16.48 9.30
CA ALA A 277 -7.02 17.30 10.26
C ALA A 277 -8.38 17.81 9.71
N ASP A 278 -8.43 18.16 8.43
CA ASP A 278 -9.64 18.59 7.74
C ASP A 278 -10.63 17.42 7.58
N ALA A 279 -10.15 16.22 7.32
CA ALA A 279 -10.96 15.03 7.09
C ALA A 279 -11.85 14.68 8.28
N TYR A 280 -11.38 14.90 9.52
CA TYR A 280 -12.21 14.73 10.73
C TYR A 280 -13.43 15.64 10.76
N LYS A 281 -13.38 16.81 10.10
CA LYS A 281 -14.50 17.77 10.08
C LYS A 281 -15.63 17.35 9.13
N TYR A 282 -15.37 16.40 8.23
CA TYR A 282 -16.39 15.86 7.33
C TYR A 282 -17.21 14.74 7.97
N VAL A 283 -16.69 14.11 9.03
CA VAL A 283 -17.34 12.98 9.70
C VAL A 283 -18.55 13.46 10.52
N ARG A 284 -19.68 12.78 10.38
CA ARG A 284 -20.84 13.03 11.27
C ARG A 284 -20.55 12.58 12.71
N ARG A 285 -21.38 13.04 13.65
CA ARG A 285 -21.34 12.51 15.02
C ARG A 285 -21.62 11.01 15.03
N GLY A 286 -20.78 10.24 15.74
CA GLY A 286 -20.85 8.78 15.77
C GLY A 286 -20.46 8.10 14.44
N GLY A 287 -19.89 8.85 13.50
CA GLY A 287 -19.32 8.31 12.26
C GLY A 287 -17.93 7.72 12.47
N GLY A 288 -17.36 7.18 11.39
CA GLY A 288 -16.05 6.52 11.40
C GLY A 288 -14.99 7.25 10.56
N TYR A 289 -13.74 6.96 10.88
CA TYR A 289 -12.58 7.50 10.18
C TYR A 289 -11.51 6.42 10.02
N CYS A 290 -10.90 6.33 8.86
CA CYS A 290 -9.77 5.47 8.59
C CYS A 290 -8.61 6.30 8.01
N GLU A 291 -7.47 6.28 8.69
CA GLU A 291 -6.24 6.89 8.21
C GLU A 291 -5.47 5.90 7.35
N MET A 292 -5.23 6.28 6.10
CA MET A 292 -4.44 5.50 5.14
C MET A 292 -3.24 6.30 4.62
N GLY A 293 -3.10 7.55 5.04
CA GLY A 293 -1.99 8.41 4.66
C GLY A 293 -0.70 8.06 5.40
N PHE A 294 0.43 8.17 4.70
CA PHE A 294 1.76 8.03 5.32
C PHE A 294 2.41 9.41 5.45
N PHE A 295 2.61 9.86 6.69
CA PHE A 295 3.13 11.18 7.00
C PHE A 295 4.64 11.09 7.31
N VAL A 296 5.46 11.71 6.46
CA VAL A 296 6.91 11.79 6.65
C VAL A 296 7.31 13.26 6.74
N ASN A 297 8.12 13.61 7.74
CA ASN A 297 8.55 14.98 8.04
C ASN A 297 7.38 15.99 8.15
N ALA A 298 6.27 15.52 8.65
CA ALA A 298 4.99 16.23 8.58
C ALA A 298 4.80 17.29 9.67
N GLY A 299 5.72 17.41 10.64
CA GLY A 299 5.55 18.29 11.80
C GLY A 299 4.41 17.83 12.73
N GLU A 300 4.05 18.69 13.67
CA GLU A 300 2.94 18.41 14.58
C GLU A 300 1.57 18.59 13.89
N LEU A 301 0.65 17.64 14.09
CA LEU A 301 -0.75 17.79 13.75
C LEU A 301 -1.38 18.88 14.65
N LYS A 302 -1.59 20.07 14.11
CA LYS A 302 -2.35 21.12 14.82
C LYS A 302 -3.85 20.83 14.73
N GLY A 303 -4.30 19.86 15.52
CA GLY A 303 -5.73 19.59 15.72
C GLY A 303 -6.28 20.38 16.89
N SER A 304 -7.41 21.07 16.75
CA SER A 304 -8.14 21.56 17.91
C SER A 304 -8.71 20.36 18.66
N SER A 305 -8.36 20.23 19.94
CA SER A 305 -8.87 19.21 20.86
C SER A 305 -10.35 19.41 21.23
N ARG A 306 -11.24 19.51 20.24
CA ARG A 306 -12.66 19.34 20.52
C ARG A 306 -12.89 17.82 20.58
N ARG A 307 -13.12 17.33 21.79
CA ARG A 307 -13.47 15.96 22.11
C ARG A 307 -14.56 15.46 21.14
N LEU A 308 -14.25 14.37 20.48
CA LEU A 308 -15.22 13.52 19.79
C LEU A 308 -16.25 12.98 20.80
#